data_c9887ad8e7d37f31418ef91d5eb1e1b9
#
_entry.id   c9887ad8e7d37f31418ef91d5eb1e1b9
#
_cell.length_a   1.000
_cell.length_b   1.000
_cell.length_c   1.000
_cell.angle_alpha   90.00
_cell.angle_beta   90.00
_cell.angle_gamma   90.00
#
_symmetry.space_group_name_H-M   'P 1'
#
loop_
_entity.id
_entity.type
_entity.pdbx_description
1 polymer ?
#
loop_
_entity_poly.entity_id
_entity_poly.type
_entity_poly.pdbx_seq_one_letter_code
_entity_poly.pdbx_strand_id
1 'polypeptide(L)'
;MSEGKRVARKLKSVSAVEAETAPTRQNRTNHFELAYDRIEHLIVTCVLKPGQVLSLQDLQDLIGLGRTPVHQAVTRFAADTLIVIRPRHGLQIAPIDLARERVLLALRADLERFVIRLAAERSGSSHRNQMLHLQRTLRERRDVMDIDEFNLFDRRLDRLILALAGEPFLEHALRPLHTMSRRTGWIHYAQFQGASSLETAIDCHLAVIEAVANRHIDRAIDASDKLIAFVDSMFDVMEREIDPSLLDCSIEPIKAR
;
A
#
# COMPACT_ATOMS: atom_id res chain seq x y z
N MET A 1 17.19 -1.17 -20.49
CA MET A 1 18.29 -1.20 -19.50
C MET A 1 18.36 0.03 -18.57
N SER A 2 17.57 1.07 -18.77
CA SER A 2 17.65 2.35 -18.02
C SER A 2 16.77 2.38 -16.75
N GLU A 3 15.59 1.79 -16.79
CA GLU A 3 14.62 1.81 -15.69
C GLU A 3 15.01 0.99 -14.45
N GLY A 4 15.54 -0.20 -14.64
CA GLY A 4 15.98 -1.04 -13.51
C GLY A 4 17.10 -0.41 -12.66
N LYS A 5 17.97 0.39 -13.31
CA LYS A 5 19.02 1.13 -12.58
C LYS A 5 18.47 2.32 -11.79
N ARG A 6 17.38 2.94 -12.25
CA ARG A 6 16.72 4.06 -11.58
C ARG A 6 15.98 3.59 -10.34
N VAL A 7 15.31 2.45 -10.41
CA VAL A 7 14.62 1.80 -9.27
C VAL A 7 15.63 1.35 -8.21
N ALA A 8 16.72 0.70 -8.61
CA ALA A 8 17.78 0.30 -7.68
C ALA A 8 18.46 1.49 -6.98
N ARG A 9 18.55 2.64 -7.66
CA ARG A 9 19.10 3.88 -7.07
C ARG A 9 18.11 4.55 -6.10
N LYS A 10 16.80 4.50 -6.39
CA LYS A 10 15.73 5.00 -5.50
C LYS A 10 15.59 4.10 -4.25
N LEU A 11 15.73 2.78 -4.38
CA LEU A 11 15.75 1.85 -3.24
C LEU A 11 16.96 2.07 -2.30
N LYS A 12 18.13 2.45 -2.86
CA LYS A 12 19.30 2.79 -2.04
C LYS A 12 19.12 4.09 -1.23
N SER A 13 18.35 5.06 -1.73
CA SER A 13 18.08 6.30 -0.99
C SER A 13 17.13 6.11 0.19
N VAL A 14 16.21 5.14 0.12
CA VAL A 14 15.33 4.77 1.25
C VAL A 14 16.13 4.02 2.34
N SER A 15 17.17 3.27 1.97
CA SER A 15 18.03 2.53 2.90
C SER A 15 19.04 3.39 3.67
N ALA A 16 19.32 4.60 3.19
CA ALA A 16 20.35 5.48 3.79
C ALA A 16 19.88 6.22 5.05
N VAL A 17 18.58 6.17 5.39
CA VAL A 17 18.02 6.86 6.56
C VAL A 17 17.95 5.97 7.81
N GLU A 18 18.16 4.64 7.70
CA GLU A 18 17.99 3.69 8.82
C GLU A 18 19.24 2.86 9.20
N ALA A 19 20.43 3.19 8.71
CA ALA A 19 21.64 2.46 9.04
C ALA A 19 22.44 3.12 10.16
N GLU A 20 22.09 2.83 11.43
CA GLU A 20 23.06 2.73 12.53
C GLU A 20 22.39 2.26 13.83
N THR A 21 22.52 0.97 14.16
CA THR A 21 22.72 0.44 15.52
C THR A 21 22.80 -1.10 15.53
N ALA A 22 23.64 -1.65 16.42
CA ALA A 22 24.21 -3.00 16.50
C ALA A 22 23.24 -4.17 16.83
N PRO A 23 23.66 -5.46 16.63
CA PRO A 23 22.77 -6.61 16.42
C PRO A 23 22.37 -7.35 17.69
N THR A 24 21.05 -7.44 17.94
CA THR A 24 20.43 -8.37 18.87
C THR A 24 19.20 -9.01 18.22
N ARG A 25 18.52 -9.94 18.87
CA ARG A 25 17.29 -10.66 18.42
C ARG A 25 16.29 -9.79 17.62
N GLN A 26 16.32 -8.49 17.80
CA GLN A 26 15.65 -7.42 17.03
C GLN A 26 16.01 -7.42 15.52
N ASN A 27 17.17 -7.93 15.13
CA ASN A 27 17.67 -7.86 13.75
C ASN A 27 16.92 -8.79 12.77
N ARG A 28 16.35 -9.92 13.24
CA ARG A 28 15.59 -10.84 12.37
C ARG A 28 14.20 -10.31 12.03
N THR A 29 13.53 -9.70 12.99
CA THR A 29 12.23 -9.04 12.77
C THR A 29 12.39 -7.85 11.83
N ASN A 30 13.48 -7.10 11.97
CA ASN A 30 13.80 -5.97 11.12
C ASN A 30 14.04 -6.38 9.65
N HIS A 31 14.74 -7.49 9.39
CA HIS A 31 14.97 -7.96 8.01
C HIS A 31 13.72 -8.51 7.34
N PHE A 32 12.81 -9.15 8.07
CA PHE A 32 11.51 -9.58 7.56
C PHE A 32 10.64 -8.36 7.16
N GLU A 33 10.49 -7.39 8.08
CA GLU A 33 9.71 -6.18 7.80
C GLU A 33 10.31 -5.39 6.62
N LEU A 34 11.64 -5.30 6.56
CA LEU A 34 12.32 -4.66 5.43
C LEU A 34 12.06 -5.39 4.10
N ALA A 35 12.08 -6.74 4.10
CA ALA A 35 11.76 -7.53 2.93
C ALA A 35 10.30 -7.34 2.52
N TYR A 36 9.39 -7.39 3.49
CA TYR A 36 7.97 -7.16 3.28
C TYR A 36 7.73 -5.77 2.66
N ASP A 37 8.30 -4.74 3.27
CA ASP A 37 8.15 -3.36 2.83
C ASP A 37 8.66 -3.12 1.41
N ARG A 38 9.82 -3.72 1.05
CA ARG A 38 10.38 -3.61 -0.29
C ARG A 38 9.53 -4.34 -1.33
N ILE A 39 9.08 -5.55 -1.01
CA ILE A 39 8.21 -6.33 -1.92
C ILE A 39 6.86 -5.64 -2.08
N GLU A 40 6.26 -5.16 -0.98
CA GLU A 40 5.00 -4.41 -1.04
C GLU A 40 5.12 -3.20 -1.97
N HIS A 41 6.17 -2.41 -1.81
CA HIS A 41 6.41 -1.26 -2.69
C HIS A 41 6.50 -1.66 -4.16
N LEU A 42 7.20 -2.75 -4.49
CA LEU A 42 7.32 -3.25 -5.86
C LEU A 42 5.98 -3.75 -6.43
N ILE A 43 5.13 -4.36 -5.59
CA ILE A 43 3.78 -4.79 -5.97
C ILE A 43 2.87 -3.59 -6.18
N VAL A 44 2.86 -2.62 -5.26
CA VAL A 44 2.02 -1.42 -5.32
C VAL A 44 2.36 -0.56 -6.53
N THR A 45 3.64 -0.36 -6.81
CA THR A 45 4.11 0.44 -7.96
C THR A 45 4.14 -0.33 -9.28
N CYS A 46 3.65 -1.57 -9.29
CA CYS A 46 3.63 -2.45 -10.46
C CYS A 46 5.00 -2.63 -11.14
N VAL A 47 6.11 -2.40 -10.43
CA VAL A 47 7.45 -2.83 -10.86
C VAL A 47 7.49 -4.36 -10.96
N LEU A 48 6.88 -5.04 -9.99
CA LEU A 48 6.43 -6.42 -10.13
C LEU A 48 5.03 -6.39 -10.74
N LYS A 49 4.96 -6.66 -12.04
CA LYS A 49 3.72 -6.55 -12.82
C LYS A 49 2.69 -7.58 -12.37
N PRO A 50 1.38 -7.22 -12.32
CA PRO A 50 0.33 -8.20 -12.14
C PRO A 50 0.45 -9.33 -13.19
N GLY A 51 0.31 -10.58 -12.76
CA GLY A 51 0.50 -11.76 -13.61
C GLY A 51 1.95 -12.20 -13.82
N GLN A 52 2.95 -11.38 -13.50
CA GLN A 52 4.37 -11.68 -13.71
C GLN A 52 4.80 -12.93 -12.93
N VAL A 53 5.54 -13.82 -13.63
CA VAL A 53 6.19 -14.98 -13.03
C VAL A 53 7.67 -14.71 -12.84
N LEU A 54 8.21 -15.05 -11.67
CA LEU A 54 9.62 -14.89 -11.33
C LEU A 54 10.05 -15.97 -10.31
N SER A 55 11.35 -16.20 -10.20
CA SER A 55 11.88 -17.08 -9.17
C SER A 55 12.07 -16.36 -7.83
N LEU A 56 12.19 -17.11 -6.75
CA LEU A 56 12.56 -16.55 -5.45
C LEU A 56 13.96 -15.88 -5.50
N GLN A 57 14.86 -16.40 -6.32
CA GLN A 57 16.21 -15.83 -6.49
C GLN A 57 16.14 -14.45 -7.17
N ASP A 58 15.35 -14.32 -8.26
CA ASP A 58 15.16 -13.02 -8.94
C ASP A 58 14.63 -11.96 -7.96
N LEU A 59 13.71 -12.36 -7.08
CA LEU A 59 13.16 -11.46 -6.07
C LEU A 59 14.21 -11.06 -5.02
N GLN A 60 15.06 -12.00 -4.57
CA GLN A 60 16.17 -11.72 -3.66
C GLN A 60 17.16 -10.72 -4.27
N ASP A 61 17.54 -10.95 -5.53
CA ASP A 61 18.47 -10.08 -6.25
C ASP A 61 17.88 -8.68 -6.46
N LEU A 62 16.58 -8.61 -6.75
CA LEU A 62 15.89 -7.35 -6.96
C LEU A 62 15.85 -6.48 -5.69
N ILE A 63 15.57 -7.09 -4.54
CA ILE A 63 15.44 -6.35 -3.28
C ILE A 63 16.72 -6.31 -2.44
N GLY A 64 17.75 -7.07 -2.83
CA GLY A 64 19.05 -7.07 -2.15
C GLY A 64 19.01 -7.65 -0.74
N LEU A 65 18.21 -8.69 -0.50
CA LEU A 65 18.06 -9.35 0.80
C LEU A 65 18.21 -10.87 0.69
N GLY A 66 18.67 -11.48 1.78
CA GLY A 66 18.90 -12.92 1.84
C GLY A 66 17.61 -13.75 1.78
N ARG A 67 17.79 -15.07 1.53
CA ARG A 67 16.69 -16.02 1.29
C ARG A 67 15.64 -16.07 2.42
N THR A 68 16.09 -16.10 3.68
CA THR A 68 15.17 -16.28 4.82
C THR A 68 14.13 -15.17 4.94
N PRO A 69 14.50 -13.88 5.02
CA PRO A 69 13.52 -12.79 5.12
C PRO A 69 12.63 -12.68 3.87
N VAL A 70 13.19 -12.93 2.68
CA VAL A 70 12.41 -12.88 1.43
C VAL A 70 11.38 -14.01 1.40
N HIS A 71 11.76 -15.23 1.74
CA HIS A 71 10.85 -16.38 1.78
C HIS A 71 9.72 -16.15 2.81
N GLN A 72 10.03 -15.61 3.98
CA GLN A 72 9.01 -15.26 4.99
C GLN A 72 8.02 -14.22 4.46
N ALA A 73 8.52 -13.14 3.83
CA ALA A 73 7.68 -12.13 3.23
C ALA A 73 6.81 -12.68 2.09
N VAL A 74 7.37 -13.49 1.20
CA VAL A 74 6.61 -14.17 0.12
C VAL A 74 5.52 -15.07 0.70
N THR A 75 5.81 -15.84 1.75
CA THR A 75 4.81 -16.68 2.42
C THR A 75 3.65 -15.83 2.96
N ARG A 76 3.96 -14.66 3.52
CA ARG A 76 2.94 -13.72 4.00
C ARG A 76 2.11 -13.17 2.83
N PHE A 77 2.74 -12.68 1.76
CA PHE A 77 2.01 -12.22 0.56
C PHE A 77 1.18 -13.31 -0.10
N ALA A 78 1.62 -14.57 -0.02
CA ALA A 78 0.83 -15.69 -0.51
C ALA A 78 -0.42 -15.95 0.35
N ALA A 79 -0.31 -15.85 1.67
CA ALA A 79 -1.46 -15.90 2.57
C ALA A 79 -2.43 -14.73 2.33
N ASP A 80 -1.91 -13.56 2.00
CA ASP A 80 -2.65 -12.34 1.68
C ASP A 80 -3.18 -12.33 0.22
N THR A 81 -2.98 -13.41 -0.56
CA THR A 81 -3.44 -13.59 -1.96
C THR A 81 -2.84 -12.58 -2.97
N LEU A 82 -1.73 -11.93 -2.63
CA LEU A 82 -0.99 -11.00 -3.49
C LEU A 82 0.11 -11.66 -4.30
N ILE A 83 0.55 -12.85 -3.88
CA ILE A 83 1.49 -13.72 -4.59
C ILE A 83 0.92 -15.14 -4.62
N VAL A 84 1.07 -15.83 -5.75
CA VAL A 84 0.75 -17.25 -5.88
C VAL A 84 2.05 -18.04 -5.97
N ILE A 85 2.29 -18.96 -5.01
CA ILE A 85 3.43 -19.86 -5.05
C ILE A 85 3.06 -21.03 -5.96
N ARG A 86 3.74 -21.18 -7.09
CA ARG A 86 3.54 -22.27 -8.05
C ARG A 86 4.65 -23.33 -7.89
N PRO A 87 4.35 -24.53 -7.38
CA PRO A 87 5.34 -25.57 -7.23
C PRO A 87 6.09 -25.82 -8.55
N ARG A 88 7.43 -25.79 -8.52
CA ARG A 88 8.33 -25.94 -9.68
C ARG A 88 8.31 -24.82 -10.72
N HIS A 89 7.40 -23.87 -10.61
CA HIS A 89 7.24 -22.74 -11.57
C HIS A 89 7.55 -21.38 -10.96
N GLY A 90 7.92 -21.34 -9.67
CA GLY A 90 8.30 -20.08 -8.98
C GLY A 90 7.13 -19.35 -8.34
N LEU A 91 7.18 -18.05 -8.42
CA LEU A 91 6.23 -17.11 -7.83
C LEU A 91 5.48 -16.39 -8.94
N GLN A 92 4.18 -16.22 -8.79
CA GLN A 92 3.40 -15.34 -9.66
C GLN A 92 2.82 -14.21 -8.84
N ILE A 93 3.03 -12.98 -9.28
CA ILE A 93 2.32 -11.82 -8.74
C ILE A 93 0.84 -11.97 -9.12
N ALA A 94 -0.05 -11.87 -8.16
CA ALA A 94 -1.47 -12.03 -8.42
C ALA A 94 -1.94 -11.00 -9.46
N PRO A 95 -2.62 -11.44 -10.55
CA PRO A 95 -3.33 -10.54 -11.43
C PRO A 95 -4.33 -9.69 -10.66
N ILE A 96 -4.73 -8.56 -11.23
CA ILE A 96 -5.75 -7.69 -10.67
C ILE A 96 -7.09 -8.07 -11.29
N ASP A 97 -8.01 -8.50 -10.44
CA ASP A 97 -9.42 -8.69 -10.79
C ASP A 97 -10.22 -7.54 -10.18
N LEU A 98 -10.59 -6.56 -11.00
CA LEU A 98 -11.28 -5.34 -10.54
C LEU A 98 -12.60 -5.67 -9.84
N ALA A 99 -13.37 -6.65 -10.35
CA ALA A 99 -14.64 -7.04 -9.75
C ALA A 99 -14.41 -7.64 -8.34
N ARG A 100 -13.41 -8.50 -8.19
CA ARG A 100 -13.01 -9.05 -6.89
C ARG A 100 -12.49 -7.95 -5.95
N GLU A 101 -11.61 -7.07 -6.43
CA GLU A 101 -11.05 -6.01 -5.58
C GLU A 101 -12.13 -5.02 -5.12
N ARG A 102 -13.15 -4.76 -5.92
CA ARG A 102 -14.31 -3.94 -5.53
C ARG A 102 -15.14 -4.60 -4.40
N VAL A 103 -15.33 -5.92 -4.44
CA VAL A 103 -15.94 -6.68 -3.32
C VAL A 103 -15.09 -6.57 -2.06
N LEU A 104 -13.76 -6.67 -2.19
CA LEU A 104 -12.84 -6.53 -1.06
C LEU A 104 -12.79 -5.09 -0.52
N LEU A 105 -13.01 -4.08 -1.36
CA LEU A 105 -13.16 -2.68 -0.92
C LEU A 105 -14.40 -2.50 -0.04
N ALA A 106 -15.52 -3.15 -0.36
CA ALA A 106 -16.71 -3.14 0.49
C ALA A 106 -16.43 -3.79 1.87
N LEU A 107 -15.72 -4.92 1.89
CA LEU A 107 -15.26 -5.53 3.15
C LEU A 107 -14.33 -4.58 3.93
N ARG A 108 -13.39 -3.92 3.21
CA ARG A 108 -12.53 -2.90 3.82
C ARG A 108 -13.34 -1.81 4.49
N ALA A 109 -14.38 -1.29 3.86
CA ALA A 109 -15.23 -0.24 4.43
C ALA A 109 -15.79 -0.62 5.81
N ASP A 110 -16.29 -1.85 5.97
CA ASP A 110 -16.83 -2.31 7.25
C ASP A 110 -15.76 -2.47 8.33
N LEU A 111 -14.59 -3.00 7.98
CA LEU A 111 -13.46 -3.12 8.89
C LEU A 111 -12.89 -1.75 9.29
N GLU A 112 -12.79 -0.82 8.34
CA GLU A 112 -12.32 0.54 8.59
C GLU A 112 -13.21 1.29 9.55
N ARG A 113 -14.52 1.22 9.42
CA ARG A 113 -15.45 1.85 10.39
C ARG A 113 -15.18 1.38 11.81
N PHE A 114 -14.90 0.09 11.97
CA PHE A 114 -14.57 -0.48 13.28
C PHE A 114 -13.22 0.02 13.80
N VAL A 115 -12.18 -0.02 12.97
CA VAL A 115 -10.82 0.39 13.33
C VAL A 115 -10.73 1.89 13.63
N ILE A 116 -11.34 2.72 12.78
CA ILE A 116 -11.35 4.18 12.94
C ILE A 116 -12.07 4.60 14.22
N ARG A 117 -13.17 3.92 14.56
CA ARG A 117 -13.85 4.11 15.86
C ARG A 117 -12.90 3.84 17.01
N LEU A 118 -12.26 2.66 17.03
CA LEU A 118 -11.31 2.29 18.07
C LEU A 118 -10.12 3.28 18.15
N ALA A 119 -9.60 3.69 17.00
CA ALA A 119 -8.50 4.63 16.92
C ALA A 119 -8.89 5.99 17.53
N ALA A 120 -10.06 6.51 17.20
CA ALA A 120 -10.56 7.77 17.77
C ALA A 120 -10.84 7.66 19.28
N GLU A 121 -11.42 6.55 19.73
CA GLU A 121 -11.71 6.30 21.15
C GLU A 121 -10.43 6.18 22.01
N ARG A 122 -9.40 5.47 21.48
CA ARG A 122 -8.22 5.06 22.24
C ARG A 122 -7.01 5.95 22.07
N SER A 123 -7.08 6.99 21.21
CA SER A 123 -5.94 7.85 20.89
C SER A 123 -5.35 8.52 22.14
N GLY A 124 -4.15 8.10 22.54
CA GLY A 124 -3.35 8.72 23.59
C GLY A 124 -2.57 9.94 23.06
N SER A 125 -1.98 10.73 24.00
CA SER A 125 -1.26 11.97 23.65
C SER A 125 -0.10 11.75 22.68
N SER A 126 0.68 10.68 22.84
CA SER A 126 1.81 10.37 21.95
C SER A 126 1.36 10.09 20.50
N HIS A 127 0.32 9.27 20.34
CA HIS A 127 -0.22 8.94 19.02
C HIS A 127 -0.88 10.16 18.37
N ARG A 128 -1.59 10.98 19.15
CA ARG A 128 -2.16 12.23 18.64
C ARG A 128 -1.08 13.18 18.12
N ASN A 129 0.04 13.31 18.83
CA ASN A 129 1.16 14.09 18.35
C ASN A 129 1.73 13.57 17.02
N GLN A 130 1.79 12.25 16.83
CA GLN A 130 2.18 11.64 15.56
C GLN A 130 1.16 11.96 14.45
N MET A 131 -0.15 11.86 14.74
CA MET A 131 -1.21 12.26 13.79
C MET A 131 -1.10 13.71 13.38
N LEU A 132 -0.89 14.62 14.33
CA LEU A 132 -0.73 16.06 14.06
C LEU A 132 0.55 16.35 13.26
N HIS A 133 1.62 15.57 13.46
CA HIS A 133 2.82 15.67 12.63
C HIS A 133 2.54 15.22 11.19
N LEU A 134 1.88 14.09 11.00
CA LEU A 134 1.47 13.61 9.67
C LEU A 134 0.55 14.63 8.98
N GLN A 135 -0.39 15.21 9.71
CA GLN A 135 -1.29 16.25 9.18
C GLN A 135 -0.52 17.45 8.64
N ARG A 136 0.46 17.97 9.40
CA ARG A 136 1.30 19.08 8.96
C ARG A 136 2.10 18.73 7.71
N THR A 137 2.78 17.59 7.72
CA THR A 137 3.56 17.12 6.57
C THR A 137 2.69 17.03 5.32
N LEU A 138 1.49 16.46 5.44
CA LEU A 138 0.59 16.30 4.31
C LEU A 138 0.08 17.65 3.77
N ARG A 139 -0.23 18.60 4.66
CA ARG A 139 -0.62 19.97 4.26
C ARG A 139 0.52 20.74 3.58
N GLU A 140 1.73 20.65 4.12
CA GLU A 140 2.91 21.33 3.57
C GLU A 140 3.33 20.76 2.21
N ARG A 141 3.08 19.47 1.97
CA ARG A 141 3.45 18.77 0.74
C ARG A 141 2.32 18.64 -0.29
N ARG A 142 1.11 19.12 0.03
CA ARG A 142 -0.13 18.91 -0.73
C ARG A 142 0.03 19.16 -2.23
N ASP A 143 0.65 20.26 -2.61
CA ASP A 143 0.71 20.73 -3.99
C ASP A 143 1.93 20.19 -4.78
N VAL A 144 2.85 19.49 -4.08
CA VAL A 144 4.12 19.03 -4.67
C VAL A 144 4.40 17.54 -4.41
N MET A 145 3.51 16.85 -3.68
CA MET A 145 3.64 15.43 -3.36
C MET A 145 3.40 14.58 -4.59
N ASP A 146 4.33 13.69 -4.91
CA ASP A 146 4.11 12.69 -5.95
C ASP A 146 3.42 11.43 -5.40
N ILE A 147 2.96 10.55 -6.30
CA ILE A 147 2.22 9.34 -5.92
C ILE A 147 3.08 8.35 -5.12
N ASP A 148 4.39 8.29 -5.35
CA ASP A 148 5.29 7.41 -4.60
C ASP A 148 5.43 7.91 -3.15
N GLU A 149 5.60 9.21 -2.96
CA GLU A 149 5.65 9.86 -1.65
C GLU A 149 4.31 9.70 -0.91
N PHE A 150 3.20 9.89 -1.63
CA PHE A 150 1.86 9.71 -1.09
C PHE A 150 1.63 8.27 -0.61
N ASN A 151 2.01 7.25 -1.37
CA ASN A 151 1.89 5.85 -0.97
C ASN A 151 2.69 5.51 0.30
N LEU A 152 3.87 6.11 0.47
CA LEU A 152 4.66 5.95 1.70
C LEU A 152 3.97 6.62 2.90
N PHE A 153 3.38 7.79 2.67
CA PHE A 153 2.61 8.50 3.67
C PHE A 153 1.37 7.71 4.08
N ASP A 154 0.57 7.26 3.11
CA ASP A 154 -0.66 6.48 3.32
C ASP A 154 -0.37 5.21 4.13
N ARG A 155 0.66 4.46 3.77
CA ARG A 155 1.09 3.29 4.53
C ARG A 155 1.48 3.61 5.98
N ARG A 156 2.12 4.75 6.20
CA ARG A 156 2.47 5.20 7.56
C ARG A 156 1.24 5.57 8.37
N LEU A 157 0.28 6.23 7.73
CA LEU A 157 -1.00 6.57 8.34
C LEU A 157 -1.80 5.32 8.72
N ASP A 158 -1.93 4.35 7.82
CA ASP A 158 -2.59 3.06 8.08
C ASP A 158 -1.99 2.36 9.31
N ARG A 159 -0.66 2.27 9.37
CA ARG A 159 0.04 1.67 10.52
C ARG A 159 -0.24 2.41 11.82
N LEU A 160 -0.29 3.75 11.77
CA LEU A 160 -0.58 4.55 12.95
C LEU A 160 -2.03 4.36 13.42
N ILE A 161 -2.99 4.31 12.50
CA ILE A 161 -4.41 4.06 12.81
C ILE A 161 -4.58 2.68 13.45
N LEU A 162 -3.96 1.65 12.88
CA LEU A 162 -3.98 0.29 13.44
C LEU A 162 -3.34 0.22 14.82
N ALA A 163 -2.22 0.91 15.03
CA ALA A 163 -1.56 1.01 16.33
C ALA A 163 -2.44 1.73 17.37
N LEU A 164 -3.15 2.78 16.95
CA LEU A 164 -4.14 3.49 17.78
C LEU A 164 -5.32 2.60 18.18
N ALA A 165 -5.83 1.79 17.24
CA ALA A 165 -6.89 0.85 17.50
C ALA A 165 -6.49 -0.21 18.55
N GLY A 166 -5.18 -0.55 18.64
CA GLY A 166 -4.61 -1.40 19.67
C GLY A 166 -5.13 -2.84 19.63
N GLU A 167 -5.47 -3.35 18.45
CA GLU A 167 -5.93 -4.72 18.23
C GLU A 167 -5.10 -5.39 17.13
N PRO A 168 -4.09 -6.23 17.49
CA PRO A 168 -3.16 -6.80 16.52
C PRO A 168 -3.81 -7.65 15.42
N PHE A 169 -4.96 -8.28 15.69
CA PHE A 169 -5.66 -9.09 14.69
C PHE A 169 -6.15 -8.24 13.51
N LEU A 170 -6.55 -7.00 13.75
CA LEU A 170 -7.04 -6.09 12.71
C LEU A 170 -5.96 -5.75 11.69
N GLU A 171 -4.69 -5.70 12.12
CA GLU A 171 -3.57 -5.50 11.20
C GLU A 171 -3.48 -6.64 10.17
N HIS A 172 -3.69 -7.89 10.60
CA HIS A 172 -3.68 -9.03 9.69
C HIS A 172 -4.81 -9.01 8.68
N ALA A 173 -5.97 -8.50 9.07
CA ALA A 173 -7.14 -8.41 8.20
C ALA A 173 -7.07 -7.24 7.21
N LEU A 174 -6.59 -6.06 7.66
CA LEU A 174 -6.61 -4.83 6.86
C LEU A 174 -5.37 -4.63 6.00
N ARG A 175 -4.18 -5.05 6.42
CA ARG A 175 -2.95 -4.85 5.66
C ARG A 175 -3.04 -5.28 4.19
N PRO A 176 -3.54 -6.48 3.83
CA PRO A 176 -3.68 -6.87 2.43
C PRO A 176 -4.68 -6.00 1.66
N LEU A 177 -5.78 -5.57 2.31
CA LEU A 177 -6.79 -4.70 1.70
C LEU A 177 -6.22 -3.30 1.43
N HIS A 178 -5.42 -2.77 2.34
CA HIS A 178 -4.68 -1.52 2.15
C HIS A 178 -3.68 -1.63 0.98
N THR A 179 -2.93 -2.73 0.90
CA THR A 179 -1.97 -2.94 -0.19
C THR A 179 -2.66 -3.02 -1.55
N MET A 180 -3.81 -3.73 -1.65
CA MET A 180 -4.62 -3.79 -2.87
C MET A 180 -5.12 -2.39 -3.27
N SER A 181 -5.69 -1.64 -2.34
CA SER A 181 -6.19 -0.28 -2.62
C SER A 181 -5.09 0.69 -3.03
N ARG A 182 -3.90 0.62 -2.42
CA ARG A 182 -2.74 1.42 -2.86
C ARG A 182 -2.29 1.06 -4.27
N ARG A 183 -2.29 -0.24 -4.63
CA ARG A 183 -1.96 -0.70 -5.99
C ARG A 183 -2.96 -0.17 -7.00
N THR A 184 -4.25 -0.28 -6.70
CA THR A 184 -5.34 0.25 -7.53
C THR A 184 -5.22 1.77 -7.71
N GLY A 185 -5.02 2.51 -6.62
CA GLY A 185 -4.79 3.95 -6.66
C GLY A 185 -3.56 4.32 -7.49
N TRP A 186 -2.44 3.61 -7.32
CA TRP A 186 -1.22 3.87 -8.10
C TRP A 186 -1.44 3.69 -9.60
N ILE A 187 -2.11 2.60 -10.02
CA ILE A 187 -2.44 2.37 -11.43
C ILE A 187 -3.35 3.48 -11.95
N HIS A 188 -4.39 3.86 -11.18
CA HIS A 188 -5.31 4.92 -11.57
C HIS A 188 -4.56 6.23 -11.84
N TYR A 189 -3.71 6.68 -10.92
CA TYR A 189 -2.94 7.91 -11.09
C TYR A 189 -1.89 7.82 -12.22
N ALA A 190 -1.26 6.67 -12.39
CA ALA A 190 -0.25 6.47 -13.43
C ALA A 190 -0.84 6.46 -14.84
N GLN A 191 -2.09 5.99 -15.02
CA GLN A 191 -2.73 5.82 -16.31
C GLN A 191 -3.67 6.96 -16.68
N PHE A 192 -4.37 7.53 -15.71
CA PHE A 192 -5.44 8.51 -15.94
C PHE A 192 -5.07 9.90 -15.40
N GLN A 193 -3.88 10.40 -15.78
CA GLN A 193 -3.42 11.74 -15.39
C GLN A 193 -4.48 12.79 -15.72
N GLY A 194 -5.01 13.47 -14.71
CA GLY A 194 -6.04 14.48 -14.82
C GLY A 194 -7.47 14.03 -14.50
N ALA A 195 -7.76 12.73 -14.41
CA ALA A 195 -9.09 12.24 -14.07
C ALA A 195 -9.43 12.41 -12.57
N SER A 196 -8.43 12.29 -11.69
CA SER A 196 -8.56 12.56 -10.25
C SER A 196 -7.30 13.24 -9.77
N SER A 197 -7.44 14.40 -9.15
CA SER A 197 -6.32 15.08 -8.52
C SER A 197 -5.87 14.31 -7.29
N LEU A 198 -4.56 14.11 -7.11
CA LEU A 198 -3.98 13.60 -5.88
C LEU A 198 -4.39 14.46 -4.68
N GLU A 199 -4.68 15.72 -4.91
CA GLU A 199 -5.22 16.65 -3.93
C GLU A 199 -6.51 16.13 -3.28
N THR A 200 -7.41 15.54 -4.05
CA THR A 200 -8.65 14.95 -3.51
C THR A 200 -8.35 13.80 -2.54
N ALA A 201 -7.41 12.92 -2.90
CA ALA A 201 -6.96 11.86 -1.99
C ALA A 201 -6.35 12.45 -0.71
N ILE A 202 -5.48 13.45 -0.87
CA ILE A 202 -4.85 14.15 0.26
C ILE A 202 -5.90 14.78 1.18
N ASP A 203 -6.90 15.46 0.62
CA ASP A 203 -7.96 16.11 1.39
C ASP A 203 -8.82 15.10 2.15
N CYS A 204 -9.13 13.94 1.56
CA CYS A 204 -9.80 12.84 2.25
C CYS A 204 -8.98 12.31 3.44
N HIS A 205 -7.68 12.12 3.25
CA HIS A 205 -6.78 11.66 4.32
C HIS A 205 -6.64 12.71 5.43
N LEU A 206 -6.54 14.00 5.08
CA LEU A 206 -6.52 15.09 6.06
C LEU A 206 -7.78 15.11 6.94
N ALA A 207 -8.96 14.85 6.35
CA ALA A 207 -10.21 14.77 7.09
C ALA A 207 -10.22 13.62 8.09
N VAL A 208 -9.74 12.44 7.70
CA VAL A 208 -9.61 11.28 8.60
C VAL A 208 -8.65 11.59 9.75
N ILE A 209 -7.45 12.10 9.45
CA ILE A 209 -6.43 12.45 10.45
C ILE A 209 -6.98 13.44 11.46
N GLU A 210 -7.64 14.49 10.99
CA GLU A 210 -8.20 15.55 11.83
C GLU A 210 -9.27 15.01 12.78
N ALA A 211 -10.18 14.21 12.26
CA ALA A 211 -11.27 13.64 13.06
C ALA A 211 -10.75 12.67 14.13
N VAL A 212 -9.79 11.78 13.77
CA VAL A 212 -9.18 10.84 14.73
C VAL A 212 -8.35 11.58 15.79
N ALA A 213 -7.53 12.56 15.39
CA ALA A 213 -6.71 13.34 16.31
C ALA A 213 -7.55 14.13 17.32
N ASN A 214 -8.73 14.60 16.91
CA ASN A 214 -9.67 15.31 17.77
C ASN A 214 -10.66 14.39 18.50
N ARG A 215 -10.57 13.07 18.31
CA ARG A 215 -11.45 12.08 18.93
C ARG A 215 -12.94 12.26 18.58
N HIS A 216 -13.22 12.76 17.39
CA HIS A 216 -14.58 12.94 16.89
C HIS A 216 -15.01 11.67 16.14
N ILE A 217 -15.53 10.68 16.87
CA ILE A 217 -15.81 9.31 16.38
C ILE A 217 -16.67 9.33 15.11
N ASP A 218 -17.84 9.98 15.16
CA ASP A 218 -18.78 9.98 14.03
C ASP A 218 -18.16 10.67 12.80
N ARG A 219 -17.45 11.78 13.00
CA ARG A 219 -16.72 12.46 11.90
C ARG A 219 -15.60 11.62 11.33
N ALA A 220 -14.92 10.84 12.17
CA ALA A 220 -13.86 9.95 11.72
C ALA A 220 -14.41 8.81 10.84
N ILE A 221 -15.55 8.24 11.22
CA ILE A 221 -16.26 7.24 10.41
C ILE A 221 -16.71 7.84 9.09
N ASP A 222 -17.38 9.00 9.11
CA ASP A 222 -17.85 9.71 7.91
C ASP A 222 -16.70 10.06 6.96
N ALA A 223 -15.55 10.49 7.49
CA ALA A 223 -14.36 10.81 6.69
C ALA A 223 -13.76 9.55 6.06
N SER A 224 -13.71 8.44 6.80
CA SER A 224 -13.27 7.14 6.27
C SER A 224 -14.21 6.63 5.17
N ASP A 225 -15.53 6.73 5.37
CA ASP A 225 -16.51 6.32 4.35
C ASP A 225 -16.36 7.15 3.05
N LYS A 226 -16.09 8.46 3.16
CA LYS A 226 -15.81 9.32 2.01
C LYS A 226 -14.51 8.93 1.30
N LEU A 227 -13.47 8.59 2.05
CA LEU A 227 -12.23 8.11 1.48
C LEU A 227 -12.44 6.79 0.70
N ILE A 228 -13.18 5.84 1.27
CA ILE A 228 -13.49 4.58 0.60
C ILE A 228 -14.35 4.81 -0.64
N ALA A 229 -15.37 5.68 -0.58
CA ALA A 229 -16.20 6.03 -1.73
C ALA A 229 -15.37 6.70 -2.85
N PHE A 230 -14.39 7.52 -2.49
CA PHE A 230 -13.45 8.08 -3.47
C PHE A 230 -12.60 6.99 -4.15
N VAL A 231 -12.10 6.02 -3.39
CA VAL A 231 -11.39 4.86 -3.97
C VAL A 231 -12.31 4.03 -4.86
N ASP A 232 -13.58 3.82 -4.47
CA ASP A 232 -14.56 3.10 -5.30
C ASP A 232 -14.79 3.79 -6.65
N SER A 233 -14.81 5.12 -6.69
CA SER A 233 -14.96 5.88 -7.94
C SER A 233 -13.82 5.66 -8.94
N MET A 234 -12.63 5.25 -8.49
CA MET A 234 -11.50 4.90 -9.37
C MET A 234 -11.78 3.63 -10.16
N PHE A 235 -12.53 2.68 -9.59
CA PHE A 235 -12.92 1.45 -10.28
C PHE A 235 -13.80 1.74 -11.49
N ASP A 236 -14.72 2.70 -11.39
CA ASP A 236 -15.60 3.06 -12.52
C ASP A 236 -14.83 3.56 -13.74
N VAL A 237 -13.70 4.26 -13.52
CA VAL A 237 -12.82 4.71 -14.60
C VAL A 237 -12.00 3.54 -15.14
N MET A 238 -11.40 2.76 -14.25
CA MET A 238 -10.55 1.63 -14.67
C MET A 238 -11.33 0.54 -15.40
N GLU A 239 -12.54 0.20 -14.97
CA GLU A 239 -13.39 -0.80 -15.64
C GLU A 239 -13.73 -0.41 -17.08
N ARG A 240 -13.78 0.90 -17.40
CA ARG A 240 -14.09 1.39 -18.74
C ARG A 240 -12.88 1.58 -19.64
N GLU A 241 -11.74 1.99 -19.08
CA GLU A 241 -10.67 2.61 -19.85
C GLU A 241 -9.31 1.94 -19.71
N ILE A 242 -9.13 1.03 -18.73
CA ILE A 242 -7.80 0.45 -18.50
C ILE A 242 -7.45 -0.59 -19.57
N ASP A 243 -6.19 -0.61 -19.99
CA ASP A 243 -5.65 -1.71 -20.80
C ASP A 243 -5.57 -2.99 -19.92
N PRO A 244 -6.25 -4.08 -20.30
CA PRO A 244 -6.24 -5.33 -19.55
C PRO A 244 -4.84 -5.90 -19.29
N SER A 245 -3.86 -5.62 -20.13
CA SER A 245 -2.46 -6.05 -19.95
C SER A 245 -1.78 -5.43 -18.73
N LEU A 246 -2.31 -4.31 -18.21
CA LEU A 246 -1.85 -3.69 -16.96
C LEU A 246 -2.39 -4.42 -15.73
N LEU A 247 -3.51 -5.12 -15.87
CA LEU A 247 -4.12 -5.91 -14.81
C LEU A 247 -3.59 -7.35 -14.78
N ASP A 248 -3.16 -7.86 -15.95
CA ASP A 248 -2.49 -9.15 -16.09
C ASP A 248 -1.54 -9.11 -17.29
N CYS A 249 -0.25 -9.10 -17.04
CA CYS A 249 0.78 -9.05 -18.08
C CYS A 249 0.86 -10.34 -18.93
N SER A 250 0.11 -11.38 -18.60
CA SER A 250 -0.03 -12.57 -19.46
C SER A 250 -1.03 -12.37 -20.61
N ILE A 251 -1.84 -11.31 -20.56
CA ILE A 251 -2.76 -10.91 -21.62
C ILE A 251 -1.98 -10.10 -22.65
N GLU A 252 -2.01 -10.53 -23.93
CA GLU A 252 -1.39 -9.75 -25.01
C GLU A 252 -2.15 -8.43 -25.23
N PRO A 253 -1.43 -7.29 -25.31
CA PRO A 253 -2.08 -6.01 -25.60
C PRO A 253 -2.79 -6.06 -26.95
N ILE A 254 -4.02 -5.57 -27.00
CA ILE A 254 -4.73 -5.38 -28.27
C ILE A 254 -4.01 -4.26 -29.03
N LYS A 255 -3.23 -4.62 -30.07
CA LYS A 255 -2.60 -3.63 -30.94
C LYS A 255 -3.71 -2.84 -31.64
N ALA A 256 -3.86 -1.55 -31.31
CA ALA A 256 -4.66 -0.65 -32.14
C ALA A 256 -4.09 -0.67 -33.56
N ARG A 257 -4.93 -0.96 -34.55
CA ARG A 257 -4.59 -0.92 -35.99
C ARG A 257 -4.46 0.51 -36.44
#